data_cfc435915123c4f7d831430d2171b716
#
_entry.id   cfc435915123c4f7d831430d2171b716
#
_cell.length_a   1.000
_cell.length_b   1.000
_cell.length_c   1.000
_cell.angle_alpha   90.00
_cell.angle_beta   90.00
_cell.angle_gamma   90.00
#
_symmetry.space_group_name_H-M   'P 1'
#
loop_
_entity.id
_entity.type
_entity.pdbx_description
1 polymer ?
#
loop_
_entity_poly.entity_id
_entity_poly.type
_entity_poly.pdbx_seq_one_letter_code
_entity_poly.pdbx_strand_id
1 'polypeptide(L)'
;MKPIMKRIFLVCGASVMCVVTSAQQLSQKESDPMVMGWMQGFPPMDDMVVEAADGSFFNFPALRYTVCNMRQFVPTKVVKCATKERYRFRESLDPGIEKIKFVPLFETEPVGWQDFLDKNYVDGVIILHKGKIIYEKYQGALKPDGIHSVMSVSKTFTGTLGAMLVAEGVLDENKKVSEYVPELAESAFGDATVRNLLDMTTALNYSEDYSDPNADIWEYSASGNLQKPDGYKGAMYYYQYLEKVKKKGEHGKKFAYKTVNTDALGW
;
A
#
# COMPACT_ATOMS: atom_id res chain seq x y z
N MET A 1 -17.43 26.77 72.36
CA MET A 1 -16.55 25.69 71.78
C MET A 1 -17.42 24.78 70.94
N LYS A 2 -17.30 24.81 69.60
CA LYS A 2 -18.03 23.94 68.68
C LYS A 2 -17.14 22.75 68.33
N PRO A 3 -17.64 21.50 68.27
CA PRO A 3 -16.84 20.35 67.87
C PRO A 3 -16.68 20.27 66.35
N ILE A 4 -15.47 19.99 65.91
CA ILE A 4 -15.07 19.80 64.53
C ILE A 4 -15.51 18.37 64.11
N MET A 5 -16.43 18.31 63.14
CA MET A 5 -16.90 17.09 62.54
C MET A 5 -15.94 16.68 61.43
N LYS A 6 -15.15 15.64 61.63
CA LYS A 6 -14.28 15.03 60.60
C LYS A 6 -15.17 14.32 59.57
N ARG A 7 -15.19 14.85 58.35
CA ARG A 7 -15.79 14.13 57.20
C ARG A 7 -14.81 13.06 56.70
N ILE A 8 -15.21 11.83 56.84
CA ILE A 8 -14.55 10.68 56.22
C ILE A 8 -15.00 10.66 54.74
N PHE A 9 -14.08 10.90 53.79
CA PHE A 9 -14.31 10.67 52.38
C PHE A 9 -14.13 9.16 52.12
N LEU A 10 -15.24 8.47 51.86
CA LEU A 10 -15.21 7.11 51.31
C LEU A 10 -14.93 7.24 49.81
N VAL A 11 -13.69 6.91 49.37
CA VAL A 11 -13.34 6.80 47.96
C VAL A 11 -13.84 5.43 47.49
N CYS A 12 -15.02 5.39 46.87
CA CYS A 12 -15.48 4.23 46.10
C CYS A 12 -14.57 4.17 44.84
N GLY A 13 -13.61 3.27 44.87
CA GLY A 13 -12.85 2.88 43.67
C GLY A 13 -13.75 2.11 42.71
N ALA A 14 -14.36 2.82 41.76
CA ALA A 14 -14.96 2.17 40.61
C ALA A 14 -13.82 1.76 39.67
N SER A 15 -13.44 0.50 39.70
CA SER A 15 -12.61 -0.11 38.66
C SER A 15 -13.40 -0.11 37.35
N VAL A 16 -13.14 0.90 36.52
CA VAL A 16 -13.58 0.88 35.12
C VAL A 16 -12.79 -0.23 34.44
N MET A 17 -13.38 -1.41 34.35
CA MET A 17 -12.93 -2.43 33.41
C MET A 17 -13.13 -1.82 32.01
N CYS A 18 -12.07 -1.31 31.41
CA CYS A 18 -12.02 -1.10 29.95
C CYS A 18 -12.15 -2.48 29.31
N VAL A 19 -13.37 -2.86 28.97
CA VAL A 19 -13.62 -3.93 28.01
C VAL A 19 -13.10 -3.38 26.69
N VAL A 20 -11.88 -3.73 26.33
CA VAL A 20 -11.38 -3.55 24.96
C VAL A 20 -12.21 -4.53 24.13
N THR A 21 -13.35 -4.08 23.65
CA THR A 21 -14.03 -4.77 22.57
C THR A 21 -13.11 -4.63 21.38
N SER A 22 -12.36 -5.70 21.05
CA SER A 22 -11.77 -5.83 19.74
C SER A 22 -12.92 -5.68 18.75
N ALA A 23 -13.01 -4.57 18.04
CA ALA A 23 -13.98 -4.42 16.98
C ALA A 23 -13.76 -5.60 16.03
N GLN A 24 -14.75 -6.49 15.93
CA GLN A 24 -14.65 -7.65 15.09
C GLN A 24 -14.48 -7.13 13.65
N GLN A 25 -13.37 -7.47 13.04
CA GLN A 25 -13.10 -7.04 11.67
C GLN A 25 -14.17 -7.65 10.76
N LEU A 26 -14.83 -6.83 9.95
CA LEU A 26 -15.85 -7.29 9.01
C LEU A 26 -15.26 -8.39 8.11
N SER A 27 -16.03 -9.44 7.87
CA SER A 27 -15.68 -10.48 6.91
C SER A 27 -15.61 -9.92 5.48
N GLN A 28 -15.03 -10.69 4.57
CA GLN A 28 -14.97 -10.33 3.15
C GLN A 28 -16.36 -10.01 2.59
N LYS A 29 -17.38 -10.80 2.95
CA LYS A 29 -18.75 -10.60 2.49
C LYS A 29 -19.41 -9.37 3.11
N GLU A 30 -19.26 -9.14 4.40
CA GLU A 30 -19.83 -7.97 5.09
C GLU A 30 -19.20 -6.67 4.62
N SER A 31 -17.91 -6.69 4.31
CA SER A 31 -17.15 -5.53 3.79
C SER A 31 -17.16 -5.43 2.26
N ASP A 32 -17.93 -6.28 1.56
CA ASP A 32 -18.06 -6.18 0.11
C ASP A 32 -18.65 -4.81 -0.26
N PRO A 33 -17.99 -4.03 -1.11
CA PRO A 33 -18.44 -2.69 -1.49
C PRO A 33 -19.87 -2.64 -2.03
N MET A 34 -20.30 -3.69 -2.71
CA MET A 34 -21.66 -3.78 -3.27
C MET A 34 -22.69 -4.04 -2.17
N VAL A 35 -22.31 -4.78 -1.12
CA VAL A 35 -23.16 -5.04 0.04
C VAL A 35 -23.24 -3.82 0.94
N MET A 36 -22.13 -3.13 1.13
CA MET A 36 -22.07 -1.91 1.95
C MET A 36 -22.74 -0.70 1.29
N GLY A 37 -22.82 -0.67 -0.05
CA GLY A 37 -23.46 0.42 -0.76
C GLY A 37 -22.59 1.68 -0.93
N TRP A 38 -21.25 1.55 -0.86
CA TRP A 38 -20.35 2.69 -1.05
C TRP A 38 -20.61 3.42 -2.37
N MET A 39 -20.77 4.74 -2.30
CA MET A 39 -20.99 5.65 -3.45
C MET A 39 -22.21 5.28 -4.30
N GLN A 40 -23.20 4.56 -3.76
CA GLN A 40 -24.43 4.17 -4.45
C GLN A 40 -25.58 5.12 -4.12
N GLY A 41 -26.45 5.31 -5.12
CA GLY A 41 -27.58 6.24 -5.01
C GLY A 41 -27.31 7.60 -5.66
N PHE A 42 -28.36 8.43 -5.74
CA PHE A 42 -28.26 9.78 -6.30
C PHE A 42 -29.16 10.77 -5.51
N PRO A 43 -28.59 11.53 -4.59
CA PRO A 43 -27.20 11.43 -4.07
C PRO A 43 -26.99 10.14 -3.28
N PRO A 44 -25.73 9.70 -3.07
CA PRO A 44 -25.42 8.67 -2.10
C PRO A 44 -25.82 9.13 -0.68
N MET A 45 -26.03 8.18 0.24
CA MET A 45 -26.19 8.51 1.66
C MET A 45 -24.88 9.10 2.22
N ASP A 46 -24.98 10.10 3.09
CA ASP A 46 -23.81 10.85 3.58
C ASP A 46 -22.75 9.94 4.26
N ASP A 47 -23.18 8.92 4.98
CA ASP A 47 -22.31 7.94 5.63
C ASP A 47 -21.72 6.88 4.66
N MET A 48 -22.18 6.87 3.41
CA MET A 48 -21.68 6.01 2.34
C MET A 48 -20.88 6.77 1.29
N VAL A 49 -20.59 8.03 1.53
CA VAL A 49 -19.67 8.83 0.69
C VAL A 49 -18.23 8.57 1.10
N VAL A 50 -17.38 8.26 0.12
CA VAL A 50 -15.94 8.13 0.32
C VAL A 50 -15.26 9.35 -0.26
N GLU A 51 -14.42 10.00 0.54
CA GLU A 51 -13.73 11.23 0.14
C GLU A 51 -12.20 11.03 0.11
N ALA A 52 -11.55 11.74 -0.81
CA ALA A 52 -10.08 11.75 -0.87
C ALA A 52 -9.48 12.75 0.13
N ALA A 53 -10.21 13.81 0.47
CA ALA A 53 -9.72 14.95 1.23
C ALA A 53 -9.32 14.58 2.67
N ASP A 54 -10.11 13.73 3.32
CA ASP A 54 -9.90 13.30 4.70
C ASP A 54 -9.03 12.04 4.84
N GLY A 55 -8.63 11.44 3.71
CA GLY A 55 -7.86 10.19 3.68
C GLY A 55 -8.68 8.94 3.93
N SER A 56 -9.98 9.02 4.13
CA SER A 56 -10.87 7.88 4.43
C SER A 56 -10.88 6.83 3.32
N PHE A 57 -10.60 7.25 2.08
CA PHE A 57 -10.53 6.36 0.92
C PHE A 57 -9.46 5.25 1.03
N PHE A 58 -8.49 5.37 1.95
CA PHE A 58 -7.52 4.31 2.27
C PHE A 58 -7.87 3.50 3.52
N ASN A 59 -8.95 3.83 4.19
CA ASN A 59 -9.36 3.12 5.40
C ASN A 59 -10.27 1.93 5.08
N PHE A 60 -10.07 0.82 5.79
CA PHE A 60 -11.01 -0.31 5.73
C PHE A 60 -12.32 0.08 6.46
N PRO A 61 -13.50 -0.23 5.91
CA PRO A 61 -13.79 -1.04 4.74
C PRO A 61 -13.88 -0.27 3.40
N ALA A 62 -13.89 1.07 3.39
CA ALA A 62 -14.01 1.91 2.19
C ALA A 62 -12.90 1.61 1.17
N LEU A 63 -11.69 1.26 1.64
CA LEU A 63 -10.57 0.86 0.79
C LEU A 63 -10.96 -0.23 -0.23
N ARG A 64 -11.83 -1.17 0.13
CA ARG A 64 -12.26 -2.23 -0.79
C ARG A 64 -13.05 -1.72 -2.01
N TYR A 65 -13.74 -0.60 -1.84
CA TYR A 65 -14.35 0.12 -2.96
C TYR A 65 -13.29 0.89 -3.76
N THR A 66 -12.44 1.58 -3.04
CA THR A 66 -11.48 2.54 -3.61
C THR A 66 -10.46 1.88 -4.52
N VAL A 67 -9.94 0.69 -4.15
CA VAL A 67 -8.94 -0.02 -4.97
C VAL A 67 -9.44 -0.37 -6.37
N CYS A 68 -10.74 -0.53 -6.55
CA CYS A 68 -11.37 -0.74 -7.86
C CYS A 68 -11.80 0.59 -8.54
N ASN A 69 -11.77 1.71 -7.81
CA ASN A 69 -12.31 3.00 -8.25
C ASN A 69 -11.34 4.17 -8.06
N MET A 70 -10.05 3.92 -8.04
CA MET A 70 -9.00 4.90 -7.71
C MET A 70 -9.09 6.20 -8.54
N ARG A 71 -9.60 6.11 -9.77
CA ARG A 71 -9.81 7.28 -10.65
C ARG A 71 -10.81 8.30 -10.12
N GLN A 72 -11.66 7.94 -9.17
CA GLN A 72 -12.62 8.86 -8.55
C GLN A 72 -11.96 9.72 -7.47
N PHE A 73 -10.80 9.29 -6.95
CA PHE A 73 -10.17 9.88 -5.76
C PHE A 73 -8.87 10.61 -6.07
N VAL A 74 -8.14 10.14 -7.09
CA VAL A 74 -6.84 10.74 -7.47
C VAL A 74 -6.75 10.94 -8.97
N PRO A 75 -6.07 12.00 -9.45
CA PRO A 75 -5.80 12.21 -10.86
C PRO A 75 -5.04 11.02 -11.44
N THR A 76 -5.52 10.51 -12.56
CA THR A 76 -4.91 9.37 -13.23
C THR A 76 -4.73 9.64 -14.72
N LYS A 77 -3.71 9.01 -15.30
CA LYS A 77 -3.48 9.02 -16.74
C LYS A 77 -3.52 7.60 -17.29
N VAL A 78 -4.25 7.43 -18.40
CA VAL A 78 -4.29 6.14 -19.07
C VAL A 78 -3.06 5.98 -19.94
N VAL A 79 -2.24 4.97 -19.66
CA VAL A 79 -1.17 4.52 -20.54
C VAL A 79 -1.73 3.40 -21.40
N LYS A 80 -1.89 3.66 -22.70
CA LYS A 80 -2.43 2.68 -23.64
C LYS A 80 -1.32 1.74 -24.11
N CYS A 81 -1.69 0.49 -24.35
CA CYS A 81 -0.80 -0.45 -25.03
C CYS A 81 -0.45 0.10 -26.44
N ALA A 82 0.81 0.06 -26.80
CA ALA A 82 1.29 0.55 -28.11
C ALA A 82 0.85 -0.34 -29.29
N THR A 83 0.62 -1.63 -29.05
CA THR A 83 0.17 -2.60 -30.05
C THR A 83 -1.32 -2.93 -29.90
N LYS A 84 -1.99 -3.20 -31.04
CA LYS A 84 -3.33 -3.74 -31.06
C LYS A 84 -3.32 -5.26 -30.85
N GLU A 85 -2.20 -5.91 -31.11
CA GLU A 85 -2.03 -7.34 -30.90
C GLU A 85 -1.79 -7.60 -29.41
N ARG A 86 -2.67 -8.38 -28.82
CA ARG A 86 -2.58 -8.81 -27.44
C ARG A 86 -2.28 -10.29 -27.41
N TYR A 87 -1.26 -10.69 -26.67
CA TYR A 87 -1.05 -12.09 -26.38
C TYR A 87 -2.23 -12.61 -25.57
N ARG A 88 -2.81 -13.74 -26.02
CA ARG A 88 -3.88 -14.43 -25.29
C ARG A 88 -3.34 -15.73 -24.76
N PHE A 89 -3.34 -15.85 -23.45
CA PHE A 89 -3.01 -17.10 -22.79
C PHE A 89 -4.09 -18.14 -23.11
N ARG A 90 -3.68 -19.39 -23.31
CA ARG A 90 -4.60 -20.51 -23.41
C ARG A 90 -5.09 -20.87 -22.01
N GLU A 91 -6.35 -21.22 -21.91
CA GLU A 91 -6.92 -21.73 -20.68
C GLU A 91 -6.76 -23.25 -20.60
N SER A 92 -6.49 -23.73 -19.40
CA SER A 92 -6.45 -25.17 -19.05
C SER A 92 -6.81 -25.26 -17.56
N LEU A 93 -8.04 -24.84 -17.24
CA LEU A 93 -8.50 -24.70 -15.86
C LEU A 93 -8.43 -26.02 -15.10
N ASP A 94 -7.89 -25.98 -13.89
CA ASP A 94 -7.77 -27.11 -12.97
C ASP A 94 -8.73 -26.93 -11.78
N PRO A 95 -9.87 -27.65 -11.77
CA PRO A 95 -10.82 -27.58 -10.66
C PRO A 95 -10.27 -28.15 -9.35
N GLY A 96 -9.12 -28.83 -9.39
CA GLY A 96 -8.43 -29.33 -8.22
C GLY A 96 -7.91 -28.20 -7.32
N ILE A 97 -7.66 -27.01 -7.87
CA ILE A 97 -7.15 -25.86 -7.10
C ILE A 97 -8.14 -25.45 -6.01
N GLU A 98 -9.43 -25.47 -6.27
CA GLU A 98 -10.45 -25.14 -5.26
C GLU A 98 -10.52 -26.13 -4.09
N LYS A 99 -9.95 -27.33 -4.26
CA LYS A 99 -9.91 -28.38 -3.24
C LYS A 99 -8.63 -28.35 -2.40
N ILE A 100 -7.70 -27.47 -2.72
CA ILE A 100 -6.41 -27.35 -2.01
C ILE A 100 -6.67 -26.94 -0.57
N LYS A 101 -5.97 -27.61 0.34
CA LYS A 101 -5.84 -27.22 1.74
C LYS A 101 -4.36 -27.10 2.08
N PHE A 102 -4.00 -26.10 2.85
CA PHE A 102 -2.61 -25.90 3.29
C PHE A 102 -2.60 -25.17 4.63
N VAL A 103 -1.50 -25.26 5.33
CA VAL A 103 -1.27 -24.51 6.57
C VAL A 103 -0.58 -23.20 6.20
N PRO A 104 -1.20 -22.03 6.41
CA PRO A 104 -0.56 -20.75 6.16
C PRO A 104 0.66 -20.55 7.04
N LEU A 105 1.58 -19.69 6.59
CA LEU A 105 2.75 -19.33 7.38
C LEU A 105 2.30 -18.69 8.71
N PHE A 106 2.89 -19.14 9.81
CA PHE A 106 2.57 -18.74 11.20
C PHE A 106 1.20 -19.22 11.74
N GLU A 107 0.46 -20.06 11.00
CA GLU A 107 -0.74 -20.74 11.51
C GLU A 107 -0.44 -22.22 11.78
N THR A 108 -1.32 -22.89 12.53
CA THR A 108 -1.20 -24.32 12.85
C THR A 108 -2.26 -25.18 12.19
N GLU A 109 -3.37 -24.57 11.81
CA GLU A 109 -4.52 -25.28 11.25
C GLU A 109 -4.60 -25.11 9.74
N PRO A 110 -4.97 -26.17 9.00
CA PRO A 110 -5.17 -26.09 7.57
C PRO A 110 -6.37 -25.22 7.22
N VAL A 111 -6.20 -24.35 6.20
CA VAL A 111 -7.30 -23.59 5.60
C VAL A 111 -7.58 -24.09 4.19
N GLY A 112 -8.84 -24.02 3.76
CA GLY A 112 -9.24 -24.25 2.38
C GLY A 112 -8.84 -23.08 1.48
N TRP A 113 -8.71 -23.34 0.18
CA TRP A 113 -8.35 -22.30 -0.80
C TRP A 113 -9.31 -21.11 -0.76
N GLN A 114 -10.62 -21.34 -0.78
CA GLN A 114 -11.61 -20.26 -0.71
C GLN A 114 -11.54 -19.49 0.62
N ASP A 115 -11.45 -20.21 1.73
CA ASP A 115 -11.34 -19.56 3.06
C ASP A 115 -10.10 -18.68 3.16
N PHE A 116 -9.00 -19.11 2.51
CA PHE A 116 -7.78 -18.31 2.44
C PHE A 116 -7.99 -17.04 1.61
N LEU A 117 -8.65 -17.12 0.44
CA LEU A 117 -8.97 -15.95 -0.35
C LEU A 117 -9.85 -14.96 0.41
N ASP A 118 -10.85 -15.47 1.12
CA ASP A 118 -11.79 -14.66 1.89
C ASP A 118 -11.13 -13.98 3.10
N LYS A 119 -10.32 -14.72 3.86
CA LYS A 119 -9.54 -14.17 4.98
C LYS A 119 -8.60 -13.03 4.58
N ASN A 120 -8.10 -13.07 3.34
CA ASN A 120 -7.17 -12.07 2.81
C ASN A 120 -7.85 -11.01 1.93
N TYR A 121 -9.18 -10.97 1.90
CA TYR A 121 -9.95 -10.01 1.09
C TYR A 121 -9.51 -9.96 -0.38
N VAL A 122 -9.16 -11.10 -0.95
CA VAL A 122 -8.70 -11.20 -2.33
C VAL A 122 -9.86 -10.87 -3.27
N ASP A 123 -9.70 -9.86 -4.12
CA ASP A 123 -10.71 -9.47 -5.10
C ASP A 123 -10.50 -10.16 -6.46
N GLY A 124 -9.29 -10.54 -6.78
CA GLY A 124 -8.99 -11.29 -8.00
C GLY A 124 -7.72 -12.12 -7.89
N VAL A 125 -7.73 -13.28 -8.52
CA VAL A 125 -6.56 -14.15 -8.61
C VAL A 125 -6.52 -14.83 -9.97
N ILE A 126 -5.33 -14.88 -10.55
CA ILE A 126 -5.02 -15.63 -11.76
C ILE A 126 -3.75 -16.44 -11.53
N ILE A 127 -3.77 -17.72 -11.91
CA ILE A 127 -2.60 -18.58 -11.82
C ILE A 127 -2.23 -19.06 -13.23
N LEU A 128 -0.99 -18.76 -13.62
CA LEU A 128 -0.39 -19.23 -14.86
C LEU A 128 0.58 -20.35 -14.55
N HIS A 129 0.45 -21.45 -15.28
CA HIS A 129 1.40 -22.55 -15.25
C HIS A 129 1.75 -23.00 -16.66
N LYS A 130 3.06 -23.03 -16.99
CA LYS A 130 3.56 -23.41 -18.32
C LYS A 130 2.88 -22.65 -19.47
N GLY A 131 2.66 -21.33 -19.29
CA GLY A 131 2.04 -20.47 -20.30
C GLY A 131 0.54 -20.65 -20.47
N LYS A 132 -0.15 -21.32 -19.55
CA LYS A 132 -1.60 -21.49 -19.57
C LYS A 132 -2.21 -20.95 -18.27
N ILE A 133 -3.41 -20.37 -18.38
CA ILE A 133 -4.23 -20.04 -17.21
C ILE A 133 -4.82 -21.33 -16.69
N ILE A 134 -4.45 -21.71 -15.46
CA ILE A 134 -4.97 -22.90 -14.79
C ILE A 134 -6.02 -22.57 -13.73
N TYR A 135 -6.10 -21.30 -13.31
CA TYR A 135 -7.11 -20.80 -12.40
C TYR A 135 -7.30 -19.30 -12.60
N GLU A 136 -8.54 -18.85 -12.57
CA GLU A 136 -8.91 -17.44 -12.63
C GLU A 136 -10.21 -17.24 -11.87
N LYS A 137 -10.21 -16.27 -10.94
CA LYS A 137 -11.38 -15.96 -10.11
C LYS A 137 -11.42 -14.49 -9.75
N TYR A 138 -12.63 -13.93 -9.75
CA TYR A 138 -12.94 -12.57 -9.33
C TYR A 138 -14.03 -12.60 -8.28
N GLN A 139 -13.94 -11.71 -7.29
CA GLN A 139 -14.93 -11.59 -6.24
C GLN A 139 -15.07 -10.13 -5.80
N GLY A 140 -16.09 -9.84 -5.01
CA GLY A 140 -16.42 -8.48 -4.60
C GLY A 140 -16.74 -7.58 -5.78
N ALA A 141 -16.22 -6.36 -5.76
CA ALA A 141 -16.44 -5.35 -6.79
C ALA A 141 -15.63 -5.60 -8.07
N LEU A 142 -14.57 -6.39 -8.02
CA LEU A 142 -13.72 -6.63 -9.18
C LEU A 142 -14.39 -7.57 -10.18
N LYS A 143 -14.36 -7.20 -11.45
CA LYS A 143 -14.84 -7.99 -12.60
C LYS A 143 -13.68 -8.31 -13.53
N PRO A 144 -13.82 -9.30 -14.46
CA PRO A 144 -12.75 -9.67 -15.39
C PRO A 144 -12.17 -8.53 -16.22
N ASP A 145 -12.97 -7.53 -16.54
CA ASP A 145 -12.60 -6.31 -17.26
C ASP A 145 -12.43 -5.09 -16.35
N GLY A 146 -12.49 -5.32 -15.03
CA GLY A 146 -12.35 -4.30 -14.02
C GLY A 146 -10.93 -3.78 -13.87
N ILE A 147 -10.80 -2.69 -13.15
CA ILE A 147 -9.52 -2.08 -12.78
C ILE A 147 -9.31 -2.30 -11.30
N HIS A 148 -8.09 -2.59 -10.91
CA HIS A 148 -7.72 -2.71 -9.51
C HIS A 148 -6.39 -2.01 -9.25
N SER A 149 -6.27 -1.33 -8.12
CA SER A 149 -4.99 -0.77 -7.67
C SER A 149 -4.04 -1.91 -7.32
N VAL A 150 -2.82 -1.85 -7.82
CA VAL A 150 -1.78 -2.87 -7.57
C VAL A 150 -0.72 -2.41 -6.58
N MET A 151 -0.91 -1.24 -5.99
CA MET A 151 -0.02 -0.66 -4.97
C MET A 151 1.46 -0.84 -5.33
N SER A 152 2.26 -1.41 -4.45
CA SER A 152 3.70 -1.57 -4.64
C SER A 152 4.12 -2.55 -5.74
N VAL A 153 3.22 -3.32 -6.32
CA VAL A 153 3.54 -4.09 -7.55
C VAL A 153 3.92 -3.14 -8.70
N SER A 154 3.44 -1.88 -8.67
CA SER A 154 3.86 -0.84 -9.63
C SER A 154 5.37 -0.59 -9.65
N LYS A 155 6.08 -0.82 -8.54
CA LYS A 155 7.55 -0.73 -8.49
C LYS A 155 8.25 -1.70 -9.45
N THR A 156 7.61 -2.82 -9.75
CA THR A 156 8.11 -3.77 -10.75
C THR A 156 8.23 -3.14 -12.14
N PHE A 157 7.32 -2.26 -12.51
CA PHE A 157 7.39 -1.56 -13.80
C PHE A 157 8.57 -0.59 -13.82
N THR A 158 8.74 0.25 -12.80
CA THR A 158 9.87 1.18 -12.70
C THR A 158 11.20 0.43 -12.64
N GLY A 159 11.30 -0.61 -11.80
CA GLY A 159 12.50 -1.43 -11.68
C GLY A 159 12.85 -2.16 -12.99
N THR A 160 11.85 -2.67 -13.72
CA THR A 160 12.05 -3.32 -15.02
C THR A 160 12.57 -2.32 -16.06
N LEU A 161 11.96 -1.13 -16.13
CA LEU A 161 12.44 -0.06 -17.04
C LEU A 161 13.87 0.35 -16.70
N GLY A 162 14.19 0.55 -15.40
CA GLY A 162 15.57 0.82 -14.98
C GLY A 162 16.55 -0.27 -15.40
N ALA A 163 16.20 -1.55 -15.19
CA ALA A 163 17.02 -2.69 -15.58
C ALA A 163 17.20 -2.78 -17.13
N MET A 164 16.15 -2.46 -17.89
CA MET A 164 16.24 -2.39 -19.37
C MET A 164 17.22 -1.29 -19.81
N LEU A 165 17.13 -0.08 -19.22
CA LEU A 165 18.05 1.01 -19.54
C LEU A 165 19.49 0.68 -19.15
N VAL A 166 19.71 -0.07 -18.08
CA VAL A 166 21.04 -0.60 -17.73
C VAL A 166 21.53 -1.60 -18.78
N ALA A 167 20.68 -2.53 -19.20
CA ALA A 167 21.04 -3.53 -20.21
C ALA A 167 21.34 -2.89 -21.59
N GLU A 168 20.69 -1.78 -21.91
CA GLU A 168 20.92 -0.99 -23.14
C GLU A 168 22.12 -0.05 -23.03
N GLY A 169 22.77 0.05 -21.86
CA GLY A 169 23.91 0.94 -21.62
C GLY A 169 23.56 2.43 -21.55
N VAL A 170 22.26 2.76 -21.44
CA VAL A 170 21.77 4.14 -21.27
C VAL A 170 21.93 4.60 -19.83
N LEU A 171 21.69 3.72 -18.88
CA LEU A 171 21.84 3.93 -17.45
C LEU A 171 23.00 3.08 -16.92
N ASP A 172 24.03 3.72 -16.35
CA ASP A 172 25.13 3.01 -15.69
C ASP A 172 24.78 2.76 -14.22
N GLU A 173 24.59 1.51 -13.87
CA GLU A 173 24.17 1.14 -12.51
C GLU A 173 25.22 1.41 -11.43
N ASN A 174 26.50 1.62 -11.82
CA ASN A 174 27.60 1.91 -10.90
C ASN A 174 27.77 3.41 -10.63
N LYS A 175 27.17 4.26 -11.44
CA LYS A 175 27.17 5.71 -11.22
C LYS A 175 26.32 6.10 -10.03
N LYS A 176 26.69 7.24 -9.43
CA LYS A 176 25.94 7.84 -8.35
C LYS A 176 24.60 8.39 -8.86
N VAL A 177 23.59 8.33 -8.02
CA VAL A 177 22.28 8.92 -8.29
C VAL A 177 22.40 10.41 -8.60
N SER A 178 23.25 11.13 -7.86
CA SER A 178 23.51 12.56 -8.09
C SER A 178 24.13 12.92 -9.44
N GLU A 179 24.68 11.96 -10.17
CA GLU A 179 25.17 12.20 -11.54
C GLU A 179 24.02 12.26 -12.57
N TYR A 180 22.88 11.65 -12.24
CA TYR A 180 21.66 11.68 -13.05
C TYR A 180 20.64 12.69 -12.53
N VAL A 181 20.54 12.82 -11.21
CA VAL A 181 19.62 13.71 -10.50
C VAL A 181 20.41 14.60 -9.54
N PRO A 182 21.01 15.72 -10.03
CA PRO A 182 21.83 16.63 -9.22
C PRO A 182 21.10 17.19 -7.99
N GLU A 183 19.77 17.30 -8.05
CA GLU A 183 18.92 17.77 -6.96
C GLU A 183 19.04 16.88 -5.70
N LEU A 184 19.41 15.63 -5.88
CA LEU A 184 19.60 14.67 -4.79
C LEU A 184 21.02 14.68 -4.19
N ALA A 185 21.94 15.53 -4.68
CA ALA A 185 23.35 15.50 -4.28
C ALA A 185 23.56 15.67 -2.76
N GLU A 186 22.76 16.52 -2.11
CA GLU A 186 22.85 16.81 -0.67
C GLU A 186 21.96 15.89 0.19
N SER A 187 21.21 14.99 -0.45
CA SER A 187 20.37 14.01 0.23
C SER A 187 21.13 12.70 0.49
N ALA A 188 20.47 11.78 1.18
CA ALA A 188 21.00 10.43 1.39
C ALA A 188 21.18 9.62 0.09
N PHE A 189 20.58 10.06 -1.01
CA PHE A 189 20.73 9.41 -2.31
C PHE A 189 21.96 9.87 -3.06
N GLY A 190 22.56 11.01 -2.70
CA GLY A 190 23.60 11.66 -3.47
C GLY A 190 24.83 10.79 -3.76
N ASP A 191 25.26 9.99 -2.81
CA ASP A 191 26.39 9.06 -2.95
C ASP A 191 25.96 7.58 -3.11
N ALA A 192 24.67 7.30 -3.17
CA ALA A 192 24.15 5.98 -3.54
C ALA A 192 24.32 5.76 -5.04
N THR A 193 24.58 4.50 -5.44
CA THR A 193 24.59 4.15 -6.87
C THR A 193 23.17 3.80 -7.34
N VAL A 194 22.94 3.84 -8.64
CA VAL A 194 21.71 3.35 -9.26
C VAL A 194 21.45 1.89 -8.85
N ARG A 195 22.51 1.07 -8.76
CA ARG A 195 22.43 -0.32 -8.29
C ARG A 195 21.88 -0.41 -6.86
N ASN A 196 22.26 0.51 -5.97
CA ASN A 196 21.73 0.53 -4.62
C ASN A 196 20.21 0.80 -4.57
N LEU A 197 19.70 1.62 -5.50
CA LEU A 197 18.25 1.85 -5.65
C LEU A 197 17.54 0.58 -6.13
N LEU A 198 18.06 -0.03 -7.21
CA LEU A 198 17.48 -1.26 -7.80
C LEU A 198 17.44 -2.41 -6.78
N ASP A 199 18.48 -2.57 -5.98
CA ASP A 199 18.58 -3.63 -4.97
C ASP A 199 17.95 -3.28 -3.63
N MET A 200 17.44 -2.07 -3.46
CA MET A 200 16.93 -1.54 -2.18
C MET A 200 17.96 -1.68 -1.04
N THR A 201 19.23 -1.39 -1.34
CA THR A 201 20.35 -1.46 -0.38
C THR A 201 20.85 -0.08 0.04
N THR A 202 20.04 0.95 -0.12
CA THR A 202 20.36 2.31 0.33
C THR A 202 20.30 2.43 1.85
N ALA A 203 21.24 3.18 2.42
CA ALA A 203 21.35 3.44 3.86
C ALA A 203 20.63 4.75 4.22
N LEU A 204 19.31 4.75 4.14
CA LEU A 204 18.48 5.90 4.45
C LEU A 204 18.02 5.88 5.90
N ASN A 205 18.03 7.03 6.56
CA ASN A 205 17.30 7.24 7.81
C ASN A 205 15.82 7.46 7.45
N TYR A 206 15.12 6.35 7.21
CA TYR A 206 13.74 6.33 6.76
C TYR A 206 13.07 5.05 7.24
N SER A 207 11.94 5.18 7.89
CA SER A 207 11.11 4.08 8.38
C SER A 207 9.88 3.92 7.50
N GLU A 208 9.60 2.68 7.12
CA GLU A 208 8.38 2.27 6.42
C GLU A 208 7.61 1.24 7.28
N ASP A 209 7.57 1.45 8.58
CA ASP A 209 6.75 0.67 9.51
C ASP A 209 5.33 1.22 9.54
N TYR A 210 4.43 0.55 8.84
CA TYR A 210 3.02 0.95 8.77
C TYR A 210 2.26 0.81 10.09
N SER A 211 2.84 0.14 11.08
CA SER A 211 2.26 0.02 12.42
C SER A 211 2.66 1.18 13.35
N ASP A 212 3.70 1.92 13.00
CA ASP A 212 4.16 3.10 13.74
C ASP A 212 3.55 4.38 13.12
N PRO A 213 2.66 5.09 13.84
CA PRO A 213 2.05 6.34 13.33
C PRO A 213 3.07 7.48 13.13
N ASN A 214 4.29 7.35 13.65
CA ASN A 214 5.37 8.33 13.49
C ASN A 214 6.39 7.92 12.41
N ALA A 215 6.16 6.82 11.69
CA ALA A 215 7.08 6.39 10.64
C ALA A 215 7.13 7.40 9.49
N ASP A 216 8.32 7.55 8.89
CA ASP A 216 8.59 8.51 7.80
C ASP A 216 7.69 8.30 6.58
N ILE A 217 7.17 7.08 6.37
CA ILE A 217 6.24 6.77 5.28
C ILE A 217 4.99 7.65 5.31
N TRP A 218 4.54 8.08 6.48
CA TRP A 218 3.34 8.91 6.60
C TRP A 218 3.59 10.35 6.16
N GLU A 219 4.75 10.93 6.52
CA GLU A 219 5.15 12.25 6.02
C GLU A 219 5.39 12.20 4.51
N TYR A 220 6.08 11.15 4.03
CA TYR A 220 6.25 10.92 2.61
C TYR A 220 4.90 10.84 1.88
N SER A 221 3.97 10.04 2.36
CA SER A 221 2.63 9.90 1.78
C SER A 221 1.89 11.23 1.74
N ALA A 222 1.94 11.99 2.84
CA ALA A 222 1.33 13.32 2.94
C ALA A 222 1.94 14.30 1.92
N SER A 223 3.23 14.17 1.60
CA SER A 223 3.88 15.01 0.59
C SER A 223 3.30 14.83 -0.82
N GLY A 224 2.79 13.65 -1.13
CA GLY A 224 2.16 13.35 -2.41
C GLY A 224 0.67 13.68 -2.50
N ASN A 225 0.00 13.94 -1.37
CA ASN A 225 -1.42 14.25 -1.37
C ASN A 225 -1.69 15.60 -2.04
N LEU A 226 -2.72 15.67 -2.88
CA LEU A 226 -3.13 16.92 -3.52
C LEU A 226 -3.65 17.93 -2.51
N GLN A 227 -4.43 17.47 -1.55
CA GLN A 227 -4.90 18.27 -0.44
C GLN A 227 -4.05 17.94 0.79
N LYS A 228 -3.42 18.97 1.35
CA LYS A 228 -2.58 18.81 2.52
C LYS A 228 -3.43 18.92 3.78
N PRO A 229 -3.09 18.19 4.86
CA PRO A 229 -3.70 18.42 6.16
C PRO A 229 -3.53 19.88 6.62
N ASP A 230 -4.48 20.38 7.40
CA ASP A 230 -4.40 21.73 7.98
C ASP A 230 -3.11 21.90 8.78
N GLY A 231 -2.42 23.01 8.53
CA GLY A 231 -1.15 23.32 9.19
C GLY A 231 0.06 22.48 8.73
N TYR A 232 -0.07 21.70 7.67
CA TYR A 232 1.04 20.93 7.11
C TYR A 232 2.21 21.82 6.70
N LYS A 233 3.42 21.48 7.16
CA LYS A 233 4.67 22.23 6.89
C LYS A 233 5.75 21.36 6.23
N GLY A 234 5.39 20.13 5.85
CA GLY A 234 6.31 19.18 5.21
C GLY A 234 6.60 19.49 3.74
N ALA A 235 7.15 18.51 3.04
CA ALA A 235 7.39 18.59 1.61
C ALA A 235 6.08 18.65 0.83
N MET A 236 6.03 19.45 -0.23
CA MET A 236 4.79 19.68 -1.01
C MET A 236 4.57 18.65 -2.12
N TYR A 237 5.60 17.87 -2.47
CA TYR A 237 5.58 16.79 -3.47
C TYR A 237 6.70 15.78 -3.20
N TYR A 238 6.62 14.61 -3.77
CA TYR A 238 7.53 13.49 -3.49
C TYR A 238 9.00 13.86 -3.72
N TYR A 239 9.37 14.50 -4.82
CA TYR A 239 10.75 14.85 -5.09
C TYR A 239 11.34 15.76 -4.03
N GLN A 240 10.59 16.78 -3.59
CA GLN A 240 11.03 17.64 -2.47
C GLN A 240 11.22 16.87 -1.16
N TYR A 241 10.47 15.78 -0.96
CA TYR A 241 10.69 14.90 0.19
C TYR A 241 12.01 14.14 0.04
N LEU A 242 12.29 13.59 -1.14
CA LEU A 242 13.54 12.84 -1.40
C LEU A 242 14.79 13.67 -1.13
N GLU A 243 14.78 14.96 -1.47
CA GLU A 243 15.88 15.90 -1.20
C GLU A 243 16.21 16.03 0.29
N LYS A 244 15.25 15.79 1.18
CA LYS A 244 15.38 15.94 2.64
C LYS A 244 15.82 14.67 3.34
N VAL A 245 15.74 13.51 2.70
CA VAL A 245 16.06 12.22 3.31
C VAL A 245 17.51 12.19 3.75
N LYS A 246 17.77 11.84 5.01
CA LYS A 246 19.12 11.79 5.57
C LYS A 246 19.70 10.40 5.52
N LYS A 247 21.01 10.32 5.48
CA LYS A 247 21.78 9.08 5.44
C LYS A 247 21.95 8.50 6.86
N LYS A 248 21.88 7.15 6.96
CA LYS A 248 22.17 6.40 8.19
C LYS A 248 22.89 5.10 7.86
N GLY A 249 24.22 5.14 7.89
CA GLY A 249 25.06 3.97 7.60
C GLY A 249 25.69 4.02 6.19
N GLU A 250 26.02 2.86 5.64
CA GLU A 250 26.67 2.69 4.32
C GLU A 250 25.75 1.97 3.34
N HIS A 251 25.69 2.50 2.10
CA HIS A 251 24.97 1.87 1.00
C HIS A 251 25.57 0.50 0.64
N GLY A 252 24.74 -0.40 0.10
CA GLY A 252 25.16 -1.72 -0.36
C GLY A 252 25.34 -2.78 0.72
N LYS A 253 25.16 -2.46 2.01
CA LYS A 253 25.43 -3.40 3.12
C LYS A 253 24.24 -4.24 3.52
N LYS A 254 23.01 -3.71 3.39
CA LYS A 254 21.81 -4.38 3.87
C LYS A 254 20.62 -4.04 2.98
N PHE A 255 19.85 -5.07 2.63
CA PHE A 255 18.54 -4.88 2.03
C PHE A 255 17.58 -4.29 3.06
N ALA A 256 16.87 -3.24 2.66
CA ALA A 256 15.75 -2.68 3.40
C ALA A 256 14.72 -2.14 2.42
N TYR A 257 13.54 -2.75 2.41
CA TYR A 257 12.45 -2.27 1.57
C TYR A 257 12.08 -0.83 1.94
N LYS A 258 12.14 0.07 0.95
CA LYS A 258 11.81 1.48 1.12
C LYS A 258 11.24 2.03 -0.19
N THR A 259 10.01 2.50 -0.16
CA THR A 259 9.29 3.02 -1.34
C THR A 259 10.09 4.12 -2.04
N VAL A 260 10.68 5.02 -1.29
CA VAL A 260 11.46 6.16 -1.79
C VAL A 260 12.64 5.78 -2.70
N ASN A 261 13.14 4.54 -2.63
CA ASN A 261 14.17 4.07 -3.57
C ASN A 261 13.64 4.00 -5.01
N THR A 262 12.42 3.51 -5.17
CA THR A 262 11.83 3.37 -6.50
C THR A 262 11.44 4.72 -7.08
N ASP A 263 11.05 5.67 -6.22
CA ASP A 263 10.73 7.02 -6.69
C ASP A 263 11.99 7.78 -7.11
N ALA A 264 13.10 7.64 -6.37
CA ALA A 264 14.39 8.17 -6.78
C ALA A 264 14.91 7.51 -8.09
N LEU A 265 14.63 6.21 -8.30
CA LEU A 265 14.96 5.53 -9.56
C LEU A 265 14.10 6.01 -10.73
N GLY A 266 12.85 6.37 -10.45
CA GLY A 266 11.91 6.85 -11.46
C GLY A 266 12.10 8.32 -11.85
N TRP A 267 12.80 9.09 -11.03
CA TRP A 267 13.15 10.49 -11.29
C TRP A 267 14.23 10.57 -12.37
#